data_18c7544b4f13dc38f3a18daa34bf0a5a
#
_entry.id   18c7544b4f13dc38f3a18daa34bf0a5a
#
_cell.length_a   1.000
_cell.length_b   1.000
_cell.length_c   1.000
_cell.angle_alpha   90.00
_cell.angle_beta   90.00
_cell.angle_gamma   90.00
#
_symmetry.space_group_name_H-M   'P 1'
#
loop_
_entity.id
_entity.type
_entity.pdbx_description
1 polymer ?
#
loop_
_entity_poly.entity_id
_entity_poly.type
_entity_poly.pdbx_seq_one_letter_code
_entity_poly.pdbx_strand_id
1 'polypeptide(L)'
;MHLPWLRCGGLDSTGLLLALLVTQFVAFPFSILFGRLAEKYDTGKLILICIAAYMGITIFAVFMKAQWQFWVLAIFVGMFQGGIQALSRSYFAKIVPPERSGEYFGLMDICGKGASFMGTTVVGLASQAFGSINIGVSAIVFLFLAGALFFMKTEHSGSESTKNQENIVMRQQMFHD
;
A
#
# COMPACT_ATOMS: atom_id res chain seq x y z
N MET A 1 7.31 28.73 8.16
CA MET A 1 7.99 27.44 8.32
C MET A 1 8.72 27.14 7.01
N HIS A 2 10.04 27.36 6.94
CA HIS A 2 10.79 27.27 5.68
C HIS A 2 11.37 25.87 5.56
N LEU A 3 10.82 25.07 4.66
CA LEU A 3 11.37 23.79 4.25
C LEU A 3 12.58 24.05 3.35
N PRO A 4 13.82 23.75 3.77
CA PRO A 4 15.02 24.15 3.02
C PRO A 4 15.09 23.51 1.61
N TRP A 5 14.51 22.34 1.42
CA TRP A 5 14.50 21.65 0.13
C TRP A 5 13.42 22.14 -0.84
N LEU A 6 12.39 22.85 -0.35
CA LEU A 6 11.46 23.58 -1.22
C LEU A 6 12.08 24.84 -1.83
N ARG A 7 13.17 25.36 -1.24
CA ARG A 7 13.90 26.54 -1.74
C ARG A 7 14.97 26.23 -2.78
N CYS A 8 15.42 24.99 -2.88
CA CYS A 8 16.48 24.63 -3.82
C CYS A 8 15.97 24.30 -5.23
N GLY A 9 15.04 25.08 -5.77
CA GLY A 9 14.65 25.01 -7.18
C GLY A 9 13.19 24.77 -7.45
N GLY A 10 12.32 25.72 -7.07
CA GLY A 10 11.06 25.93 -7.80
C GLY A 10 10.02 24.83 -7.78
N LEU A 11 9.90 24.08 -6.67
CA LEU A 11 8.67 23.34 -6.41
C LEU A 11 7.63 24.31 -5.84
N ASP A 12 7.15 25.18 -6.73
CA ASP A 12 5.91 25.91 -6.55
C ASP A 12 4.78 24.89 -6.38
N SER A 13 3.64 25.32 -5.84
CA SER A 13 2.41 24.52 -5.77
C SER A 13 2.12 23.79 -7.08
N THR A 14 2.48 24.37 -8.22
CA THR A 14 2.40 23.81 -9.56
C THR A 14 3.30 22.57 -9.73
N GLY A 15 4.52 22.59 -9.21
CA GLY A 15 5.44 21.44 -9.28
C GLY A 15 4.94 20.25 -8.47
N LEU A 16 4.33 20.49 -7.31
CA LEU A 16 3.70 19.44 -6.51
C LEU A 16 2.49 18.83 -7.21
N LEU A 17 1.64 19.66 -7.85
CA LEU A 17 0.51 19.20 -8.64
C LEU A 17 0.94 18.38 -9.85
N LEU A 18 1.98 18.80 -10.55
CA LEU A 18 2.57 18.06 -11.67
C LEU A 18 3.13 16.70 -11.22
N ALA A 19 3.80 16.64 -10.09
CA ALA A 19 4.30 15.40 -9.53
C ALA A 19 3.17 14.43 -9.16
N LEU A 20 2.08 14.92 -8.58
CA LEU A 20 0.89 14.12 -8.33
C LEU A 20 0.28 13.60 -9.64
N LEU A 21 0.20 14.43 -10.66
CA LEU A 21 -0.32 14.04 -11.97
C LEU A 21 0.54 12.95 -12.61
N VAL A 22 1.86 13.11 -12.61
CA VAL A 22 2.81 12.09 -13.10
C VAL A 22 2.64 10.79 -12.32
N THR A 23 2.51 10.84 -11.00
CA THR A 23 2.26 9.66 -10.15
C THR A 23 1.02 8.90 -10.59
N GLN A 24 -0.09 9.59 -10.89
CA GLN A 24 -1.33 8.98 -11.34
C GLN A 24 -1.22 8.39 -12.75
N PHE A 25 -0.52 9.09 -13.66
CA PHE A 25 -0.26 8.57 -15.00
C PHE A 25 0.57 7.29 -14.99
N VAL A 26 1.57 7.22 -14.12
CA VAL A 26 2.39 6.02 -13.94
C VAL A 26 1.58 4.91 -13.25
N ALA A 27 0.77 5.24 -12.24
CA ALA A 27 -0.05 4.26 -11.52
C ALA A 27 -1.01 3.50 -12.42
N PHE A 28 -1.56 4.14 -13.45
CA PHE A 28 -2.56 3.53 -14.33
C PHE A 28 -2.05 2.28 -15.07
N PRO A 29 -0.97 2.31 -15.87
CA PRO A 29 -0.48 1.12 -16.55
C PRO A 29 0.03 0.05 -15.58
N PHE A 30 0.62 0.45 -14.46
CA PHE A 30 1.09 -0.50 -13.45
C PHE A 30 -0.06 -1.18 -12.70
N SER A 31 -1.20 -0.53 -12.50
CA SER A 31 -2.38 -1.19 -11.92
C SER A 31 -2.87 -2.35 -12.81
N ILE A 32 -2.84 -2.18 -14.13
CA ILE A 32 -3.20 -3.25 -15.09
C ILE A 32 -2.16 -4.37 -15.06
N LEU A 33 -0.87 -4.01 -15.02
CA LEU A 33 0.22 -4.97 -14.98
C LEU A 33 0.14 -5.85 -13.72
N PHE A 34 -0.02 -5.24 -12.56
CA PHE A 34 -0.16 -5.96 -11.29
C PHE A 34 -1.47 -6.75 -11.20
N GLY A 35 -2.56 -6.26 -11.81
CA GLY A 35 -3.80 -7.00 -11.95
C GLY A 35 -3.61 -8.32 -12.69
N ARG A 36 -2.90 -8.30 -13.84
CA ARG A 36 -2.55 -9.51 -14.58
C ARG A 36 -1.57 -10.42 -13.84
N LEU A 37 -0.67 -9.83 -13.07
CA LEU A 37 0.28 -10.58 -12.25
C LEU A 37 -0.43 -11.35 -11.13
N ALA A 38 -1.50 -10.80 -10.57
CA ALA A 38 -2.34 -11.43 -9.56
C ALA A 38 -3.14 -12.65 -10.05
N GLU A 39 -3.24 -12.82 -11.38
CA GLU A 39 -3.82 -14.03 -11.98
C GLU A 39 -2.84 -15.19 -12.00
N LYS A 40 -1.52 -14.89 -12.08
CA LYS A 40 -0.47 -15.91 -12.21
C LYS A 40 0.22 -16.25 -10.90
N TYR A 41 0.29 -15.29 -9.98
CA TYR A 41 1.00 -15.40 -8.73
C TYR A 41 0.06 -15.21 -7.54
N ASP A 42 0.48 -15.71 -6.40
CA ASP A 42 -0.24 -15.52 -5.15
C ASP A 42 -0.36 -14.02 -4.81
N THR A 43 -1.60 -13.55 -4.76
CA THR A 43 -1.90 -12.13 -4.55
C THR A 43 -1.37 -11.62 -3.20
N GLY A 44 -1.38 -12.48 -2.14
CA GLY A 44 -0.86 -12.12 -0.83
C GLY A 44 0.64 -11.83 -0.87
N LYS A 45 1.42 -12.67 -1.53
CA LYS A 45 2.87 -12.46 -1.71
C LYS A 45 3.19 -11.20 -2.50
N LEU A 46 2.39 -10.90 -3.53
CA LEU A 46 2.54 -9.67 -4.31
C LEU A 46 2.27 -8.42 -3.46
N ILE A 47 1.27 -8.47 -2.58
CA ILE A 47 0.98 -7.39 -1.63
C ILE A 47 2.17 -7.17 -0.68
N LEU A 48 2.75 -8.24 -0.13
CA LEU A 48 3.94 -8.14 0.74
C LEU A 48 5.14 -7.52 0.02
N ILE A 49 5.37 -7.89 -1.24
CA ILE A 49 6.43 -7.28 -2.08
C ILE A 49 6.17 -5.78 -2.26
N CYS A 50 4.92 -5.37 -2.51
CA CYS A 50 4.56 -3.96 -2.63
C CYS A 50 4.78 -3.20 -1.30
N ILE A 51 4.43 -3.79 -0.17
CA ILE A 51 4.65 -3.19 1.16
C ILE A 51 6.15 -3.02 1.43
N ALA A 52 6.96 -4.04 1.14
CA ALA A 52 8.42 -3.98 1.28
C ALA A 52 9.03 -2.90 0.38
N ALA A 53 8.56 -2.79 -0.87
CA ALA A 53 8.97 -1.73 -1.79
C ALA A 53 8.61 -0.33 -1.26
N TYR A 54 7.40 -0.16 -0.70
CA TYR A 54 7.01 1.10 -0.07
C TYR A 54 7.88 1.46 1.13
N MET A 55 8.24 0.49 1.95
CA MET A 55 9.20 0.73 3.05
C MET A 55 10.54 1.23 2.51
N GLY A 56 11.07 0.60 1.45
CA GLY A 56 12.30 1.05 0.80
C GLY A 56 12.19 2.47 0.24
N ILE A 57 11.09 2.79 -0.45
CA ILE A 57 10.80 4.12 -0.99
C ILE A 57 10.72 5.16 0.14
N THR A 58 10.08 4.84 1.26
CA THR A 58 9.93 5.77 2.37
C THR A 58 11.27 6.02 3.07
N ILE A 59 12.09 4.98 3.24
CA ILE A 59 13.46 5.13 3.76
C ILE A 59 14.30 6.02 2.82
N PHE A 60 14.22 5.79 1.52
CA PHE A 60 14.91 6.63 0.54
C PHE A 60 14.44 8.09 0.62
N ALA A 61 13.15 8.33 0.82
CA ALA A 61 12.57 9.67 0.95
C ALA A 61 13.14 10.45 2.15
N VAL A 62 13.46 9.78 3.28
CA VAL A 62 14.08 10.42 4.47
C VAL A 62 15.47 10.94 4.17
N PHE A 63 16.24 10.23 3.32
CA PHE A 63 17.62 10.61 2.95
C PHE A 63 17.71 11.52 1.74
N MET A 64 16.59 11.89 1.14
CA MET A 64 16.54 12.71 -0.08
C MET A 64 17.06 14.14 0.18
N LYS A 65 17.98 14.59 -0.69
CA LYS A 65 18.59 15.92 -0.61
C LYS A 65 18.47 16.73 -1.91
N ALA A 66 18.19 16.08 -3.03
CA ALA A 66 18.18 16.68 -4.35
C ALA A 66 16.80 16.62 -5.00
N GLN A 67 16.45 17.67 -5.75
CA GLN A 67 15.15 17.80 -6.41
C GLN A 67 14.87 16.70 -7.44
N TRP A 68 15.88 16.26 -8.20
CA TRP A 68 15.70 15.19 -9.18
C TRP A 68 15.30 13.85 -8.53
N GLN A 69 15.75 13.62 -7.27
CA GLN A 69 15.38 12.45 -6.49
C GLN A 69 13.87 12.43 -6.17
N PHE A 70 13.26 13.61 -6.04
CA PHE A 70 11.82 13.74 -5.84
C PHE A 70 11.03 13.23 -7.06
N TRP A 71 11.46 13.52 -8.27
CA TRP A 71 10.80 13.02 -9.48
C TRP A 71 10.93 11.50 -9.64
N VAL A 72 12.12 10.97 -9.33
CA VAL A 72 12.34 9.51 -9.30
C VAL A 72 11.46 8.87 -8.25
N LEU A 73 11.38 9.46 -7.06
CA LEU A 73 10.50 8.99 -5.99
C LEU A 73 9.03 8.98 -6.42
N ALA A 74 8.55 10.04 -7.08
CA ALA A 74 7.17 10.14 -7.57
C ALA A 74 6.82 9.02 -8.56
N ILE A 75 7.75 8.65 -9.45
CA ILE A 75 7.58 7.54 -10.38
C ILE A 75 7.48 6.21 -9.63
N PHE A 76 8.40 5.91 -8.72
CA PHE A 76 8.36 4.68 -7.94
C PHE A 76 7.10 4.58 -7.06
N VAL A 77 6.72 5.66 -6.42
CA VAL A 77 5.45 5.72 -5.66
C VAL A 77 4.27 5.41 -6.58
N GLY A 78 4.21 6.01 -7.77
CA GLY A 78 3.14 5.75 -8.74
C GLY A 78 3.06 4.28 -9.16
N MET A 79 4.20 3.66 -9.46
CA MET A 79 4.26 2.25 -9.84
C MET A 79 3.64 1.34 -8.78
N PHE A 80 4.08 1.45 -7.55
CA PHE A 80 3.62 0.57 -6.47
C PHE A 80 2.25 0.96 -5.94
N GLN A 81 1.87 2.24 -5.98
CA GLN A 81 0.55 2.72 -5.59
C GLN A 81 -0.55 2.13 -6.47
N GLY A 82 -0.36 2.16 -7.79
CA GLY A 82 -1.28 1.50 -8.72
C GLY A 82 -1.36 -0.01 -8.48
N GLY A 83 -0.20 -0.64 -8.26
CA GLY A 83 -0.09 -2.06 -7.98
C GLY A 83 -0.83 -2.48 -6.70
N ILE A 84 -0.54 -1.84 -5.57
CA ILE A 84 -1.12 -2.24 -4.29
C ILE A 84 -2.63 -2.01 -4.25
N GLN A 85 -3.14 -0.96 -4.89
CA GLN A 85 -4.59 -0.72 -4.98
C GLN A 85 -5.30 -1.80 -5.81
N ALA A 86 -4.74 -2.18 -6.96
CA ALA A 86 -5.28 -3.25 -7.80
C ALA A 86 -5.24 -4.61 -7.09
N LEU A 87 -4.10 -4.94 -6.47
CA LEU A 87 -3.91 -6.20 -5.73
C LEU A 87 -4.83 -6.32 -4.52
N SER A 88 -4.95 -5.26 -3.72
CA SER A 88 -5.82 -5.25 -2.54
C SER A 88 -7.29 -5.47 -2.91
N ARG A 89 -7.77 -4.81 -3.96
CA ARG A 89 -9.14 -5.00 -4.46
C ARG A 89 -9.34 -6.40 -5.03
N SER A 90 -8.39 -6.92 -5.78
CA SER A 90 -8.43 -8.28 -6.33
C SER A 90 -8.41 -9.35 -5.23
N TYR A 91 -7.56 -9.18 -4.22
CA TYR A 91 -7.49 -10.08 -3.07
C TYR A 91 -8.81 -10.09 -2.29
N PHE A 92 -9.35 -8.90 -2.05
CA PHE A 92 -10.62 -8.75 -1.33
C PHE A 92 -11.79 -9.37 -2.09
N ALA A 93 -11.84 -9.19 -3.41
CA ALA A 93 -12.86 -9.80 -4.28
C ALA A 93 -12.87 -11.33 -4.24
N LYS A 94 -11.72 -11.96 -3.98
CA LYS A 94 -11.61 -13.42 -3.87
C LYS A 94 -12.17 -13.98 -2.55
N ILE A 95 -12.22 -13.14 -1.50
CA ILE A 95 -12.62 -13.54 -0.13
C ILE A 95 -14.11 -13.25 0.11
N VAL A 96 -14.65 -12.22 -0.55
CA VAL A 96 -16.01 -11.71 -0.29
C VAL A 96 -17.04 -12.53 -1.06
N PRO A 97 -18.16 -12.94 -0.41
CA PRO A 97 -19.28 -13.60 -1.08
C PRO A 97 -19.89 -12.68 -2.14
N PRO A 98 -20.20 -13.21 -3.35
CA PRO A 98 -20.71 -12.41 -4.46
C PRO A 98 -22.02 -11.68 -4.15
N GLU A 99 -22.88 -12.28 -3.30
CA GLU A 99 -24.22 -11.77 -2.97
C GLU A 99 -24.17 -10.45 -2.18
N ARG A 100 -23.09 -10.20 -1.44
CA ARG A 100 -22.93 -9.03 -0.58
C ARG A 100 -21.72 -8.18 -0.95
N SER A 101 -21.17 -8.36 -2.15
CA SER A 101 -19.95 -7.70 -2.58
C SER A 101 -20.01 -6.16 -2.43
N GLY A 102 -21.15 -5.53 -2.73
CA GLY A 102 -21.34 -4.09 -2.61
C GLY A 102 -21.15 -3.55 -1.19
N GLU A 103 -21.71 -4.24 -0.18
CA GLU A 103 -21.57 -3.85 1.23
C GLU A 103 -20.12 -3.94 1.71
N TYR A 104 -19.44 -5.03 1.36
CA TYR A 104 -18.05 -5.26 1.77
C TYR A 104 -17.07 -4.31 1.07
N PHE A 105 -17.26 -4.01 -0.22
CA PHE A 105 -16.44 -3.01 -0.91
C PHE A 105 -16.69 -1.60 -0.37
N GLY A 106 -17.93 -1.26 0.00
CA GLY A 106 -18.24 -0.01 0.68
C GLY A 106 -17.51 0.11 2.02
N LEU A 107 -17.50 -0.96 2.83
CA LEU A 107 -16.77 -0.98 4.10
C LEU A 107 -15.26 -0.84 3.89
N MET A 108 -14.69 -1.54 2.89
CA MET A 108 -13.28 -1.43 2.53
C MET A 108 -12.89 0.00 2.15
N ASP A 109 -13.72 0.70 1.38
CA ASP A 109 -13.49 2.10 0.98
C ASP A 109 -13.56 3.05 2.18
N ILE A 110 -14.49 2.84 3.12
CA ILE A 110 -14.58 3.62 4.36
C ILE A 110 -13.34 3.42 5.21
N CYS A 111 -12.92 2.15 5.41
CA CYS A 111 -11.71 1.83 6.16
C CYS A 111 -10.45 2.43 5.51
N GLY A 112 -10.34 2.37 4.18
CA GLY A 112 -9.24 2.94 3.43
C GLY A 112 -9.15 4.46 3.56
N LYS A 113 -10.29 5.17 3.47
CA LYS A 113 -10.35 6.62 3.69
C LYS A 113 -10.04 6.99 5.15
N GLY A 114 -10.54 6.22 6.11
CA GLY A 114 -10.25 6.37 7.52
C GLY A 114 -8.75 6.20 7.81
N ALA A 115 -8.12 5.16 7.26
CA ALA A 115 -6.68 4.94 7.38
C ALA A 115 -5.86 6.08 6.79
N SER A 116 -6.25 6.63 5.63
CA SER A 116 -5.61 7.79 5.01
C SER A 116 -5.70 9.03 5.90
N PHE A 117 -6.87 9.29 6.49
CA PHE A 117 -7.07 10.39 7.45
C PHE A 117 -6.17 10.22 8.69
N MET A 118 -6.14 9.04 9.28
CA MET A 118 -5.28 8.74 10.42
C MET A 118 -3.80 8.90 10.08
N GLY A 119 -3.37 8.40 8.91
CA GLY A 119 -1.99 8.51 8.43
C GLY A 119 -1.54 9.96 8.29
N THR A 120 -2.33 10.79 7.62
CA THR A 120 -2.03 12.21 7.44
C THR A 120 -2.04 12.98 8.77
N THR A 121 -2.95 12.63 9.69
CA THR A 121 -3.02 13.23 11.02
C THR A 121 -1.77 12.89 11.83
N VAL A 122 -1.34 11.62 11.86
CA VAL A 122 -0.13 11.19 12.57
C VAL A 122 1.11 11.92 12.03
N VAL A 123 1.27 12.00 10.70
CA VAL A 123 2.39 12.72 10.09
C VAL A 123 2.34 14.20 10.41
N GLY A 124 1.16 14.82 10.37
CA GLY A 124 0.97 16.23 10.69
C GLY A 124 1.32 16.55 12.14
N LEU A 125 0.82 15.76 13.08
CA LEU A 125 1.10 15.91 14.51
C LEU A 125 2.58 15.66 14.83
N ALA A 126 3.17 14.59 14.28
CA ALA A 126 4.59 14.31 14.47
C ALA A 126 5.47 15.44 13.90
N SER A 127 5.15 15.97 12.73
CA SER A 127 5.88 17.09 12.14
C SER A 127 5.79 18.36 12.96
N GLN A 128 4.61 18.63 13.58
CA GLN A 128 4.40 19.79 14.45
C GLN A 128 5.11 19.63 15.80
N ALA A 129 5.00 18.45 16.41
CA ALA A 129 5.59 18.19 17.74
C ALA A 129 7.12 18.25 17.72
N PHE A 130 7.74 17.75 16.65
CA PHE A 130 9.21 17.65 16.55
C PHE A 130 9.83 18.72 15.66
N GLY A 131 9.05 19.60 15.04
CA GLY A 131 9.53 20.69 14.20
C GLY A 131 10.22 20.24 12.91
N SER A 132 10.15 18.96 12.53
CA SER A 132 10.84 18.39 11.38
C SER A 132 9.91 17.46 10.60
N ILE A 133 9.78 17.72 9.31
CA ILE A 133 9.02 16.87 8.37
C ILE A 133 9.66 15.48 8.23
N ASN A 134 10.98 15.38 8.33
CA ASN A 134 11.67 14.09 8.23
C ASN A 134 11.24 13.12 9.32
N ILE A 135 10.93 13.61 10.52
CA ILE A 135 10.40 12.80 11.62
C ILE A 135 8.97 12.36 11.31
N GLY A 136 8.14 13.24 10.74
CA GLY A 136 6.81 12.88 10.25
C GLY A 136 6.85 11.77 9.20
N VAL A 137 7.78 11.86 8.25
CA VAL A 137 7.98 10.81 7.23
C VAL A 137 8.48 9.52 7.86
N SER A 138 9.36 9.58 8.85
CA SER A 138 9.84 8.38 9.58
C SER A 138 8.70 7.64 10.32
N ALA A 139 7.68 8.37 10.78
CA ALA A 139 6.49 7.76 11.39
C ALA A 139 5.73 6.87 10.38
N ILE A 140 5.77 7.20 9.09
CA ILE A 140 5.16 6.38 8.03
C ILE A 140 5.87 5.02 7.92
N VAL A 141 7.20 4.98 8.04
CA VAL A 141 7.97 3.71 8.03
C VAL A 141 7.48 2.79 9.14
N PHE A 142 7.24 3.35 10.32
CA PHE A 142 6.74 2.57 11.45
C PHE A 142 5.32 2.04 11.22
N LEU A 143 4.44 2.85 10.63
CA LEU A 143 3.10 2.43 10.24
C LEU A 143 3.12 1.31 9.18
N PHE A 144 4.01 1.40 8.20
CA PHE A 144 4.18 0.34 7.20
C PHE A 144 4.70 -0.95 7.82
N LEU A 145 5.66 -0.86 8.75
CA LEU A 145 6.17 -2.02 9.46
C LEU A 145 5.07 -2.72 10.27
N ALA A 146 4.28 -1.95 11.02
CA ALA A 146 3.14 -2.47 11.77
C ALA A 146 2.09 -3.12 10.85
N GLY A 147 1.76 -2.48 9.73
CA GLY A 147 0.86 -3.01 8.71
C GLY A 147 1.37 -4.31 8.08
N ALA A 148 2.66 -4.37 7.76
CA ALA A 148 3.29 -5.56 7.20
C ALA A 148 3.25 -6.75 8.18
N LEU A 149 3.58 -6.50 9.45
CA LEU A 149 3.53 -7.53 10.50
C LEU A 149 2.11 -8.05 10.71
N PHE A 150 1.13 -7.15 10.73
CA PHE A 150 -0.27 -7.52 10.87
C PHE A 150 -0.75 -8.35 9.66
N PHE A 151 -0.40 -7.93 8.45
CA PHE A 151 -0.76 -8.64 7.22
C PHE A 151 -0.13 -10.04 7.16
N MET A 152 1.16 -10.17 7.49
CA MET A 152 1.83 -11.47 7.54
C MET A 152 1.18 -12.43 8.55
N LYS A 153 0.75 -11.90 9.71
CA LYS A 153 0.08 -12.70 10.73
C LYS A 153 -1.28 -13.21 10.24
N THR A 154 -2.05 -12.37 9.56
CA THR A 154 -3.36 -12.76 9.01
C THR A 154 -3.24 -13.74 7.86
N GLU A 155 -2.23 -13.58 6.98
CA GLU A 155 -1.99 -14.49 5.88
C GLU A 155 -1.57 -15.88 6.37
N HIS A 156 -0.71 -15.95 7.40
CA HIS A 156 -0.32 -17.22 8.01
C HIS A 156 -1.53 -17.96 8.62
N SER A 157 -2.40 -17.24 9.32
CA SER A 157 -3.61 -17.80 9.92
C SER A 157 -4.64 -18.26 8.87
N GLY A 158 -4.78 -17.52 7.77
CA GLY A 158 -5.67 -17.87 6.65
C GLY A 158 -5.19 -19.12 5.90
N SER A 159 -3.89 -19.27 5.69
CA SER A 159 -3.31 -20.44 5.03
C SER A 159 -3.50 -21.74 5.84
N GLU A 160 -3.40 -21.67 7.17
CA GLU A 160 -3.68 -22.81 8.04
C GLU A 160 -5.16 -23.21 8.00
N SER A 161 -6.08 -22.25 7.99
CA SER A 161 -7.52 -22.49 7.92
C SER A 161 -7.91 -23.18 6.61
N THR A 162 -7.35 -22.75 5.48
CA THR A 162 -7.62 -23.35 4.16
C THR A 162 -7.10 -24.78 4.08
N LYS A 163 -5.88 -25.04 4.55
CA LYS A 163 -5.32 -26.41 4.61
C LYS A 163 -6.13 -27.34 5.50
N ASN A 164 -6.68 -26.82 6.58
CA ASN A 164 -7.51 -27.60 7.50
C ASN A 164 -8.86 -27.96 6.86
N GLN A 165 -9.45 -27.05 6.11
CA GLN A 165 -10.66 -27.28 5.32
C GLN A 165 -10.44 -28.32 4.22
N GLU A 166 -9.35 -28.23 3.46
CA GLU A 166 -9.00 -29.22 2.43
C GLU A 166 -8.81 -30.61 3.04
N ASN A 167 -8.12 -30.71 4.17
CA ASN A 167 -7.93 -31.97 4.88
C ASN A 167 -9.25 -32.58 5.38
N ILE A 168 -10.19 -31.75 5.81
CA ILE A 168 -11.54 -32.20 6.24
C ILE A 168 -12.31 -32.73 5.04
N VAL A 169 -12.31 -32.02 3.91
CA VAL A 169 -13.00 -32.42 2.68
C VAL A 169 -12.42 -33.73 2.14
N MET A 170 -11.08 -33.87 2.08
CA MET A 170 -10.43 -35.11 1.64
C MET A 170 -10.77 -36.29 2.57
N ARG A 171 -10.84 -36.09 3.88
CA ARG A 171 -11.24 -37.12 4.81
C ARG A 171 -12.70 -37.57 4.59
N GLN A 172 -13.60 -36.63 4.34
CA GLN A 172 -15.01 -36.97 4.09
C GLN A 172 -15.18 -37.75 2.78
N GLN A 173 -14.40 -37.46 1.74
CA GLN A 173 -14.43 -38.24 0.51
C GLN A 173 -13.91 -39.67 0.68
N MET A 174 -12.86 -39.87 1.49
CA MET A 174 -12.36 -41.24 1.79
C MET A 174 -13.30 -42.12 2.61
N PHE A 175 -14.31 -41.54 3.27
CA PHE A 175 -15.31 -42.31 4.02
C PHE A 175 -16.56 -42.62 3.20
N HIS A 176 -16.68 -42.11 1.98
CA HIS A 176 -17.82 -42.33 1.08
C HIS A 176 -17.50 -43.30 -0.07
N ASP A 177 -16.25 -43.68 -0.26
CA ASP A 177 -15.77 -44.76 -1.14
C ASP A 177 -15.54 -46.03 -0.33
#